data_72bd4778a15c7782d5ddbfbe7e1dc4a9
#
_entry.id   72bd4778a15c7782d5ddbfbe7e1dc4a9
#
_cell.length_a   1.000
_cell.length_b   1.000
_cell.length_c   1.000
_cell.angle_alpha   90.00
_cell.angle_beta   90.00
_cell.angle_gamma   90.00
#
_symmetry.space_group_name_H-M   'P 1'
#
loop_
_entity.id
_entity.type
_entity.pdbx_description
1 polymer ?
#
loop_
_entity_poly.entity_id
_entity_poly.type
_entity_poly.pdbx_seq_one_letter_code
_entity_poly.pdbx_strand_id
1 'polypeptide(L)'
;MSDEFATEGLRSFFGAFERDSAAADIEGLARLYAPAILVAGPNGSQVVSRDDLLRAIPKRKQMFEAAGHRSTKLAGLQETKLDDRYTLARTEWQWQFAPNGDAPTELTLPSTFIVERLDGELRIVVYMMHHDIGRVLAQSRP
;
A
#
# COMPACT_ATOMS: atom_id res chain seq x y z
N MET A 1 -21.87 12.43 0.55
CA MET A 1 -21.19 11.28 1.14
C MET A 1 -19.99 11.79 1.91
N SER A 2 -19.97 11.52 3.17
CA SER A 2 -18.91 12.04 4.03
C SER A 2 -17.74 11.05 4.12
N ASP A 3 -16.53 11.60 4.29
CA ASP A 3 -15.37 10.82 4.66
C ASP A 3 -15.54 10.43 6.13
N GLU A 4 -15.89 9.20 6.37
CA GLU A 4 -16.10 8.72 7.71
C GLU A 4 -15.01 7.75 8.13
N PHE A 5 -15.06 7.35 9.39
CA PHE A 5 -14.18 6.33 9.88
C PHE A 5 -14.38 5.05 9.06
N ALA A 6 -13.30 4.36 8.79
CA ALA A 6 -13.35 3.15 8.00
C ALA A 6 -14.20 2.08 8.69
N THR A 7 -14.97 1.34 7.89
CA THR A 7 -15.73 0.20 8.37
C THR A 7 -14.80 -0.89 8.88
N GLU A 8 -15.31 -1.76 9.74
CA GLU A 8 -14.54 -2.88 10.25
C GLU A 8 -14.05 -3.80 9.13
N GLY A 9 -14.87 -4.03 8.10
CA GLY A 9 -14.48 -4.83 6.95
C GLY A 9 -13.29 -4.25 6.21
N LEU A 10 -13.28 -2.93 6.00
CA LEU A 10 -12.16 -2.27 5.32
C LEU A 10 -10.91 -2.26 6.20
N ARG A 11 -11.07 -2.08 7.52
CA ARG A 11 -9.94 -2.14 8.46
C ARG A 11 -9.31 -3.52 8.46
N SER A 12 -10.11 -4.59 8.47
CA SER A 12 -9.60 -5.95 8.39
C SER A 12 -8.87 -6.20 7.09
N PHE A 13 -9.40 -5.68 5.99
CA PHE A 13 -8.77 -5.82 4.68
C PHE A 13 -7.37 -5.19 4.68
N PHE A 14 -7.23 -3.94 5.13
CA PHE A 14 -5.94 -3.27 5.14
C PHE A 14 -5.03 -3.79 6.25
N GLY A 15 -5.57 -4.37 7.31
CA GLY A 15 -4.78 -5.10 8.30
C GLY A 15 -4.11 -6.33 7.70
N ALA A 16 -4.85 -7.07 6.88
CA ALA A 16 -4.30 -8.21 6.14
C ALA A 16 -3.27 -7.74 5.12
N PHE A 17 -3.54 -6.64 4.42
CA PHE A 17 -2.61 -6.05 3.46
C PHE A 17 -1.29 -5.66 4.14
N GLU A 18 -1.36 -5.01 5.31
CA GLU A 18 -0.19 -4.63 6.09
C GLU A 18 0.64 -5.86 6.48
N ARG A 19 -0.03 -6.87 7.04
CA ARG A 19 0.63 -8.10 7.49
C ARG A 19 1.27 -8.86 6.34
N ASP A 20 0.52 -9.06 5.26
CA ASP A 20 0.99 -9.85 4.13
C ASP A 20 2.08 -9.12 3.33
N SER A 21 2.01 -7.78 3.27
CA SER A 21 3.06 -6.97 2.67
C SER A 21 4.35 -7.05 3.47
N ALA A 22 4.26 -6.96 4.79
CA ALA A 22 5.43 -7.04 5.67
C ALA A 22 6.13 -8.39 5.55
N ALA A 23 5.34 -9.46 5.43
CA ALA A 23 5.85 -10.82 5.30
C ALA A 23 6.23 -11.19 3.87
N ALA A 24 5.91 -10.34 2.88
CA ALA A 24 5.99 -10.65 1.45
C ALA A 24 5.28 -11.97 1.14
N ASP A 25 4.11 -12.17 1.75
CA ASP A 25 3.27 -13.35 1.55
C ASP A 25 2.54 -13.24 0.22
N ILE A 26 3.10 -13.85 -0.81
CA ILE A 26 2.58 -13.73 -2.18
C ILE A 26 1.18 -14.34 -2.29
N GLU A 27 0.93 -15.47 -1.65
CA GLU A 27 -0.39 -16.09 -1.68
C GLU A 27 -1.44 -15.24 -0.97
N GLY A 28 -1.09 -14.67 0.17
CA GLY A 28 -1.96 -13.76 0.90
C GLY A 28 -2.28 -12.52 0.10
N LEU A 29 -1.25 -11.89 -0.48
CA LEU A 29 -1.41 -10.69 -1.29
C LEU A 29 -2.23 -10.95 -2.56
N ALA A 30 -2.08 -12.13 -3.17
CA ALA A 30 -2.85 -12.47 -4.37
C ALA A 30 -4.36 -12.39 -4.14
N ARG A 31 -4.82 -12.64 -2.93
CA ARG A 31 -6.25 -12.57 -2.59
C ARG A 31 -6.75 -11.14 -2.45
N LEU A 32 -5.83 -10.18 -2.25
CA LEU A 32 -6.17 -8.80 -1.98
C LEU A 32 -6.18 -7.93 -3.24
N TYR A 33 -5.65 -8.43 -4.36
CA TYR A 33 -5.57 -7.69 -5.62
C TYR A 33 -6.51 -8.27 -6.67
N ALA A 34 -7.11 -7.40 -7.47
CA ALA A 34 -7.84 -7.82 -8.66
C ALA A 34 -6.87 -8.37 -9.71
N PRO A 35 -7.35 -9.11 -10.72
CA PRO A 35 -6.48 -9.66 -11.76
C PRO A 35 -5.71 -8.60 -12.55
N ALA A 36 -6.25 -7.39 -12.69
CA ALA A 36 -5.58 -6.26 -13.30
C ALA A 36 -5.71 -5.06 -12.37
N ILE A 37 -4.64 -4.32 -12.19
CA ILE A 37 -4.60 -3.18 -11.26
C ILE A 37 -4.05 -1.96 -12.00
N LEU A 38 -4.69 -0.81 -11.80
CA LEU A 38 -4.11 0.46 -12.22
C LEU A 38 -3.17 0.94 -11.11
N VAL A 39 -1.89 1.01 -11.43
CA VAL A 39 -0.88 1.54 -10.52
C VAL A 39 -0.53 2.94 -10.98
N ALA A 40 -0.66 3.91 -10.10
CA ALA A 40 -0.41 5.31 -10.42
C ALA A 40 0.55 5.91 -9.39
N GLY A 41 1.36 6.84 -9.82
CA GLY A 41 2.31 7.53 -8.96
C GLY A 41 2.75 8.85 -9.58
N PRO A 42 3.70 9.55 -8.94
CA PRO A 42 4.15 10.86 -9.42
C PRO A 42 4.75 10.84 -10.84
N ASN A 43 5.23 9.68 -11.26
CA ASN A 43 5.92 9.52 -12.55
C ASN A 43 5.02 8.93 -13.64
N GLY A 44 3.74 8.75 -13.37
CA GLY A 44 2.79 8.24 -14.35
C GLY A 44 1.96 7.07 -13.85
N SER A 45 1.23 6.48 -14.77
CA SER A 45 0.33 5.37 -14.42
C SER A 45 0.40 4.28 -15.49
N GLN A 46 0.11 3.05 -15.06
CA GLN A 46 0.03 1.92 -15.98
C GLN A 46 -0.86 0.84 -15.39
N VAL A 47 -1.44 0.06 -16.27
CA VAL A 47 -2.18 -1.14 -15.86
C VAL A 47 -1.20 -2.29 -15.80
N VAL A 48 -1.20 -3.00 -14.68
CA VAL A 48 -0.33 -4.18 -14.51
C VAL A 48 -1.19 -5.39 -14.16
N SER A 49 -0.74 -6.58 -14.55
CA SER A 49 -1.39 -7.79 -14.09
C SER A 49 -1.01 -8.05 -12.64
N ARG A 50 -1.92 -8.72 -11.91
CA ARG A 50 -1.63 -9.14 -10.54
C ARG A 50 -0.36 -9.99 -10.49
N ASP A 51 -0.17 -10.89 -11.42
CA ASP A 51 1.00 -11.78 -11.43
C ASP A 51 2.31 -10.99 -11.57
N ASP A 52 2.33 -9.99 -12.45
CA ASP A 52 3.51 -9.14 -12.62
C ASP A 52 3.79 -8.30 -11.37
N LEU A 53 2.74 -7.77 -10.76
CA LEU A 53 2.87 -7.00 -9.53
C LEU A 53 3.44 -7.86 -8.40
N LEU A 54 2.90 -9.06 -8.23
CA LEU A 54 3.35 -9.97 -7.17
C LEU A 54 4.79 -10.44 -7.41
N ARG A 55 5.17 -10.64 -8.65
CA ARG A 55 6.52 -11.08 -9.01
C ARG A 55 7.58 -10.05 -8.61
N ALA A 56 7.21 -8.77 -8.59
CA ALA A 56 8.13 -7.69 -8.24
C ALA A 56 8.30 -7.49 -6.73
N ILE A 57 7.43 -8.05 -5.91
CA ILE A 57 7.41 -7.82 -4.47
C ILE A 57 8.68 -8.26 -3.74
N PRO A 58 9.21 -9.48 -3.96
CA PRO A 58 10.42 -9.89 -3.23
C PRO A 58 11.61 -8.99 -3.50
N LYS A 59 11.81 -8.57 -4.75
CA LYS A 59 12.91 -7.69 -5.12
C LYS A 59 12.73 -6.30 -4.49
N ARG A 60 11.51 -5.79 -4.49
CA ARG A 60 11.19 -4.50 -3.87
C ARG A 60 11.47 -4.53 -2.37
N LYS A 61 11.08 -5.63 -1.70
CA LYS A 61 11.36 -5.80 -0.29
C LYS A 61 12.86 -5.77 -0.01
N GLN A 62 13.65 -6.48 -0.81
CA GLN A 62 15.11 -6.48 -0.68
C GLN A 62 15.70 -5.09 -0.84
N MET A 63 15.21 -4.32 -1.82
CA MET A 63 15.67 -2.95 -2.06
C MET A 63 15.39 -2.04 -0.86
N PHE A 64 14.21 -2.13 -0.28
CA PHE A 64 13.87 -1.33 0.88
C PHE A 64 14.69 -1.74 2.11
N GLU A 65 14.88 -3.03 2.32
CA GLU A 65 15.71 -3.51 3.43
C GLU A 65 17.16 -3.05 3.29
N ALA A 66 17.69 -3.05 2.07
CA ALA A 66 19.03 -2.53 1.79
C ALA A 66 19.13 -1.03 2.06
N ALA A 67 18.03 -0.30 1.94
CA ALA A 67 17.97 1.13 2.27
C ALA A 67 17.73 1.39 3.75
N GLY A 68 17.65 0.34 4.58
CA GLY A 68 17.45 0.46 6.02
C GLY A 68 16.00 0.37 6.48
N HIS A 69 15.10 -0.09 5.62
CA HIS A 69 13.70 -0.23 5.98
C HIS A 69 13.52 -1.21 7.15
N ARG A 70 12.79 -0.79 8.17
CA ARG A 70 12.51 -1.59 9.37
C ARG A 70 11.05 -2.04 9.42
N SER A 71 10.12 -1.12 9.17
CA SER A 71 8.71 -1.44 9.24
C SER A 71 7.88 -0.44 8.46
N THR A 72 6.69 -0.88 8.05
CA THR A 72 5.66 -0.02 7.48
C THR A 72 4.35 -0.38 8.14
N LYS A 73 3.71 0.60 8.77
CA LYS A 73 2.48 0.39 9.53
C LYS A 73 1.39 1.32 9.05
N LEU A 74 0.16 0.82 9.04
CA LEU A 74 -1.00 1.62 8.71
C LEU A 74 -1.26 2.59 9.88
N ALA A 75 -1.12 3.88 9.60
CA ALA A 75 -1.31 4.93 10.60
C ALA A 75 -2.66 5.61 10.49
N GLY A 76 -3.29 5.60 9.32
CA GLY A 76 -4.59 6.21 9.11
C GLY A 76 -5.33 5.56 7.97
N LEU A 77 -6.65 5.51 8.08
CA LEU A 77 -7.52 4.93 7.07
C LEU A 77 -8.84 5.68 7.04
N GLN A 78 -9.17 6.26 5.89
CA GLN A 78 -10.43 6.93 5.66
C GLN A 78 -11.15 6.26 4.51
N GLU A 79 -12.45 6.09 4.66
CA GLU A 79 -13.27 5.40 3.68
C GLU A 79 -14.26 6.38 3.04
N THR A 80 -14.33 6.39 1.71
CA THR A 80 -15.37 7.07 0.97
C THR A 80 -16.04 6.07 0.05
N LYS A 81 -17.27 5.73 0.36
CA LYS A 81 -18.04 4.81 -0.46
C LYS A 81 -18.44 5.53 -1.75
N LEU A 82 -17.98 5.02 -2.90
CA LEU A 82 -18.31 5.60 -4.20
C LEU A 82 -19.66 5.09 -4.70
N ASP A 83 -19.91 3.81 -4.54
CA ASP A 83 -21.17 3.16 -4.84
C ASP A 83 -21.19 1.79 -4.13
N ASP A 84 -22.11 0.91 -4.47
CA ASP A 84 -22.21 -0.40 -3.81
C ASP A 84 -21.06 -1.32 -4.15
N ARG A 85 -20.32 -1.04 -5.23
CA ARG A 85 -19.23 -1.89 -5.70
C ARG A 85 -17.85 -1.34 -5.35
N TYR A 86 -17.67 -0.02 -5.38
CA TYR A 86 -16.34 0.60 -5.23
C TYR A 86 -16.28 1.51 -4.01
N THR A 87 -15.14 1.44 -3.33
CA THR A 87 -14.83 2.28 -2.18
C THR A 87 -13.45 2.91 -2.40
N LEU A 88 -13.37 4.22 -2.16
CA LEU A 88 -12.09 4.91 -2.13
C LEU A 88 -11.54 4.83 -0.71
N ALA A 89 -10.33 4.32 -0.58
CA ALA A 89 -9.64 4.21 0.70
C ALA A 89 -8.41 5.11 0.67
N ARG A 90 -8.41 6.13 1.53
CA ARG A 90 -7.24 6.97 1.73
C ARG A 90 -6.50 6.47 2.93
N THR A 91 -5.23 6.13 2.74
CA THR A 91 -4.39 5.52 3.78
C THR A 91 -3.21 6.41 4.06
N GLU A 92 -2.72 6.33 5.30
CA GLU A 92 -1.44 6.91 5.68
C GLU A 92 -0.61 5.79 6.27
N TRP A 93 0.65 5.70 5.81
CA TRP A 93 1.57 4.65 6.21
C TRP A 93 2.76 5.26 6.90
N GLN A 94 3.08 4.74 8.06
CA GLN A 94 4.26 5.14 8.81
C GLN A 94 5.41 4.20 8.46
N TRP A 95 6.45 4.75 7.87
CA TRP A 95 7.63 4.03 7.45
C TRP A 95 8.75 4.33 8.44
N GLN A 96 9.46 3.29 8.87
CA GLN A 96 10.64 3.45 9.71
C GLN A 96 11.86 2.95 8.95
N PHE A 97 12.88 3.80 8.89
CA PHE A 97 14.16 3.50 8.25
C PHE A 97 15.28 3.77 9.25
N ALA A 98 16.25 2.85 9.32
CA ALA A 98 17.43 2.98 10.16
C ALA A 98 18.66 2.60 9.35
N PRO A 99 19.06 3.45 8.39
CA PRO A 99 20.26 3.17 7.58
C PRO A 99 21.47 3.10 8.49
N ASN A 100 22.34 2.12 8.25
CA ASN A 100 23.60 1.93 9.00
C ASN A 100 23.41 1.71 10.51
N GLY A 101 22.21 1.26 10.93
CA GLY A 101 21.97 0.98 12.33
C GLY A 101 21.77 2.20 13.22
N ASP A 102 21.62 3.37 12.64
CA ASP A 102 21.37 4.62 13.34
C ASP A 102 19.94 4.66 13.91
N ALA A 103 19.62 5.73 14.66
CA ALA A 103 18.29 5.95 15.17
C ALA A 103 17.29 5.99 14.01
N PRO A 104 16.11 5.34 14.14
CA PRO A 104 15.15 5.30 13.05
C PRO A 104 14.64 6.69 12.65
N THR A 105 14.52 6.89 11.35
CA THR A 105 13.81 8.02 10.77
C THR A 105 12.41 7.57 10.43
N GLU A 106 11.41 8.33 10.85
CA GLU A 106 10.01 8.04 10.53
C GLU A 106 9.50 8.95 9.44
N LEU A 107 8.78 8.36 8.50
CA LEU A 107 8.10 9.07 7.43
C LEU A 107 6.66 8.62 7.39
N THR A 108 5.73 9.57 7.29
CA THR A 108 4.32 9.25 7.09
C THR A 108 3.96 9.62 5.67
N LEU A 109 3.58 8.63 4.88
CA LEU A 109 3.31 8.80 3.44
C LEU A 109 1.89 8.35 3.11
N PRO A 110 1.14 9.16 2.37
CA PRO A 110 -0.20 8.79 1.95
C PRO A 110 -0.20 7.91 0.72
N SER A 111 -1.16 7.02 0.64
CA SER A 111 -1.52 6.35 -0.61
C SER A 111 -3.03 6.19 -0.69
N THR A 112 -3.53 6.09 -1.92
CA THR A 112 -4.95 5.99 -2.17
C THR A 112 -5.23 4.71 -2.92
N PHE A 113 -6.28 4.03 -2.52
CA PHE A 113 -6.70 2.79 -3.16
C PHE A 113 -8.15 2.93 -3.60
N ILE A 114 -8.51 2.25 -4.67
CA ILE A 114 -9.91 1.94 -4.94
C ILE A 114 -10.04 0.43 -4.77
N VAL A 115 -10.99 0.05 -3.94
CA VAL A 115 -11.25 -1.33 -3.58
C VAL A 115 -12.61 -1.71 -4.15
N GLU A 116 -12.66 -2.84 -4.83
CA GLU A 116 -13.87 -3.38 -5.43
C GLU A 116 -14.47 -4.45 -4.53
N ARG A 117 -15.78 -4.38 -4.31
CA ARG A 117 -16.52 -5.45 -3.64
C ARG A 117 -17.14 -6.34 -4.71
N LEU A 118 -16.76 -7.61 -4.72
CA LEU A 118 -17.29 -8.58 -5.66
C LEU A 118 -17.55 -9.88 -4.90
N ASP A 119 -18.80 -10.34 -4.94
CA ASP A 119 -19.23 -11.57 -4.26
C ASP A 119 -18.86 -11.57 -2.76
N GLY A 120 -19.02 -10.41 -2.12
CA GLY A 120 -18.73 -10.25 -0.70
C GLY A 120 -17.26 -10.07 -0.35
N GLU A 121 -16.38 -10.17 -1.33
CA GLU A 121 -14.94 -10.02 -1.12
C GLU A 121 -14.46 -8.67 -1.62
N LEU A 122 -13.42 -8.14 -0.95
CA LEU A 122 -12.78 -6.89 -1.33
C LEU A 122 -11.47 -7.18 -2.05
N ARG A 123 -11.17 -6.38 -3.07
CA ARG A 123 -9.89 -6.46 -3.78
C ARG A 123 -9.50 -5.12 -4.37
N ILE A 124 -8.20 -4.87 -4.42
CA ILE A 124 -7.65 -3.62 -4.92
C ILE A 124 -7.69 -3.60 -6.43
N VAL A 125 -8.30 -2.56 -7.01
CA VAL A 125 -8.31 -2.32 -8.45
C VAL A 125 -7.47 -1.11 -8.84
N VAL A 126 -7.24 -0.16 -7.93
CA VAL A 126 -6.36 0.99 -8.14
C VAL A 126 -5.46 1.14 -6.92
N TYR A 127 -4.18 1.33 -7.17
CA TYR A 127 -3.18 1.64 -6.14
C TYR A 127 -2.45 2.90 -6.58
N MET A 128 -2.61 3.97 -5.81
CA MET A 128 -2.00 5.25 -6.12
C MET A 128 -1.05 5.67 -5.02
N MET A 129 0.22 5.85 -5.36
CA MET A 129 1.24 6.38 -4.47
C MET A 129 1.43 7.86 -4.79
N HIS A 130 1.37 8.71 -3.76
CA HIS A 130 1.47 10.16 -3.95
C HIS A 130 2.91 10.66 -3.90
N HIS A 131 3.83 9.80 -3.46
CA HIS A 131 5.26 10.13 -3.36
C HIS A 131 6.10 9.00 -3.95
N ASP A 132 7.21 9.40 -4.58
CA ASP A 132 8.23 8.44 -4.99
C ASP A 132 9.07 8.12 -3.75
N ILE A 133 8.91 6.92 -3.21
CA ILE A 133 9.57 6.52 -1.96
C ILE A 133 11.09 6.56 -2.10
N GLY A 134 11.63 6.11 -3.24
CA GLY A 134 13.07 6.18 -3.48
C GLY A 134 13.61 7.59 -3.41
N ARG A 135 12.87 8.55 -4.00
CA ARG A 135 13.24 9.95 -3.99
C ARG A 135 13.15 10.56 -2.59
N VAL A 136 12.08 10.23 -1.85
CA VAL A 136 11.91 10.69 -0.48
C VAL A 136 13.06 10.20 0.39
N LEU A 137 13.46 8.94 0.24
CA LEU A 137 14.59 8.37 0.98
C LEU A 137 15.90 9.07 0.64
N ALA A 138 16.13 9.37 -0.64
CA ALA A 138 17.33 10.07 -1.05
C ALA A 138 17.42 11.47 -0.44
N GLN A 139 16.28 12.16 -0.28
CA GLN A 139 16.21 13.49 0.32
C GLN A 139 16.37 13.47 1.83
N SER A 140 16.00 12.38 2.50
CA SER A 140 16.10 12.30 3.96
C SER A 140 17.47 11.84 4.46
N ARG A 141 18.37 11.50 3.56
CA ARG A 141 19.76 11.18 3.94
C ARG A 141 20.54 12.46 4.14
N PRO A 142 21.31 12.55 5.24
CA PRO A 142 22.21 13.70 5.46
C PRO A 142 23.32 13.76 4.43
#